data_c86481a5dab8a5ab9aa5f118efc92719
#
_entry.id   c86481a5dab8a5ab9aa5f118efc92719
#
_cell.length_a   1.000
_cell.length_b   1.000
_cell.length_c   1.000
_cell.angle_alpha   90.00
_cell.angle_beta   90.00
_cell.angle_gamma   90.00
#
_symmetry.space_group_name_H-M   'P 1'
#
loop_
_entity.id
_entity.type
_entity.pdbx_description
1 polymer ?
#
loop_
_entity_poly.entity_id
_entity_poly.type
_entity_poly.pdbx_seq_one_letter_code
_entity_poly.pdbx_strand_id
1 'polypeptide(L)'
;MTAGRPKRSEAELLQDRAKVQAQIFGANNSVFQFEQEEIYLPPPPAKKGTSLWKAWAMECFLECIRYGLNYSDACKKIGVTRKWWEENSQRHPEWAEEAKSIRSGEHVKDSSPDLSDVSFAEFCELYFGVKFAEHQHRIADSLEDPMGRLVLVLGHPESGKSTLSSLWYPIYRMCKNPDIRIALVTKSGDKAQDLLNRIKRYLTDPHLYNDCPRNLIRDFNGFKPQRQDGFGWSRDQITIRQRESGERDPTIQALSVGKQIYGARLDLLILDDALTLENQQTDIRRSRIDEWFTQEARSRAQRGQTLVNGTRVHPLDNYGQWKDSWADHKIFRYVKIPAILDEHTEKERPSWHEYWSLDGKEEYDEATGSEVFRPGLRDIRSEIVARDPMRWKLVYQQEDVQQVESIFRQEMLDKAFELGGSRSLGQVFPDEILVLGVDPATTGRAASVLLAYNPETEVRTVVDLYVGHRLGATGIRNKLMYEFWEKYNDHRVAFTVIETNFAPTILGDDTLKNHAEWSGTRLVDHRTTGQGKRRGNKWDKDFGIGSMATLFHSGLVCFPSATVEDKAKLAPLVDDMLVFPWSKVQDALIAFWVANGECNGKGLFQVDMDKVVARRNIPPIIQDRMFLRNR
;
A
#
# COMPACT_ATOMS: atom_id res chain seq x y z
N MET A 1 -62.75 -45.93 -14.16
CA MET A 1 -61.66 -46.32 -13.26
C MET A 1 -60.34 -45.95 -13.92
N THR A 2 -59.82 -44.80 -13.58
CA THR A 2 -58.50 -44.31 -14.05
C THR A 2 -57.45 -44.87 -13.12
N ALA A 3 -56.64 -45.80 -13.60
CA ALA A 3 -55.52 -46.38 -12.85
C ALA A 3 -54.54 -45.28 -12.48
N GLY A 4 -54.36 -45.05 -11.18
CA GLY A 4 -53.35 -44.14 -10.65
C GLY A 4 -51.95 -44.64 -11.01
N ARG A 5 -51.11 -43.74 -11.55
CA ARG A 5 -49.69 -44.05 -11.78
C ARG A 5 -49.05 -44.47 -10.46
N PRO A 6 -48.21 -45.53 -10.49
CA PRO A 6 -47.52 -45.96 -9.26
C PRO A 6 -46.66 -44.83 -8.70
N LYS A 7 -46.71 -44.65 -7.39
CA LYS A 7 -45.81 -43.73 -6.67
C LYS A 7 -44.38 -44.24 -6.84
N ARG A 8 -43.50 -43.44 -7.42
CA ARG A 8 -42.06 -43.76 -7.48
C ARG A 8 -41.49 -43.85 -6.07
N SER A 9 -40.56 -44.76 -5.90
CA SER A 9 -39.89 -44.97 -4.62
C SER A 9 -38.96 -43.80 -4.28
N GLU A 10 -38.68 -43.64 -3.00
CA GLU A 10 -37.75 -42.64 -2.49
C GLU A 10 -36.35 -42.79 -3.09
N ALA A 11 -35.94 -44.03 -3.38
CA ALA A 11 -34.70 -44.37 -4.07
C ALA A 11 -34.60 -43.79 -5.49
N GLU A 12 -35.72 -43.78 -6.24
CA GLU A 12 -35.75 -43.18 -7.59
C GLU A 12 -35.67 -41.64 -7.54
N LEU A 13 -36.22 -41.03 -6.50
CA LEU A 13 -36.13 -39.59 -6.29
C LEU A 13 -34.68 -39.14 -5.89
N LEU A 14 -34.03 -39.96 -5.06
CA LEU A 14 -32.62 -39.76 -4.69
C LEU A 14 -31.69 -39.93 -5.88
N GLN A 15 -31.94 -40.89 -6.78
CA GLN A 15 -31.19 -41.03 -8.02
C GLN A 15 -31.42 -39.84 -8.97
N ASP A 16 -32.64 -39.33 -9.07
CA ASP A 16 -32.94 -38.15 -9.88
C ASP A 16 -32.27 -36.89 -9.25
N ARG A 17 -32.23 -36.77 -7.93
CA ARG A 17 -31.47 -35.71 -7.23
C ARG A 17 -29.97 -35.78 -7.53
N ALA A 18 -29.36 -36.95 -7.45
CA ALA A 18 -27.94 -37.14 -7.76
C ALA A 18 -27.62 -36.82 -9.25
N LYS A 19 -28.48 -37.16 -10.18
CA LYS A 19 -28.33 -36.79 -11.59
C LYS A 19 -28.45 -35.28 -11.81
N VAL A 20 -29.40 -34.64 -11.13
CA VAL A 20 -29.58 -33.18 -11.18
C VAL A 20 -28.39 -32.47 -10.58
N GLN A 21 -27.87 -32.98 -9.45
CA GLN A 21 -26.63 -32.43 -8.85
C GLN A 21 -25.46 -32.50 -9.82
N ALA A 22 -25.24 -33.64 -10.50
CA ALA A 22 -24.18 -33.81 -11.48
C ALA A 22 -24.34 -32.94 -12.73
N GLN A 23 -25.59 -32.73 -13.21
CA GLN A 23 -25.88 -31.89 -14.39
C GLN A 23 -25.84 -30.38 -14.09
N ILE A 24 -26.31 -29.96 -12.92
CA ILE A 24 -26.42 -28.54 -12.56
C ILE A 24 -25.08 -27.96 -12.11
N PHE A 25 -24.26 -28.77 -11.46
CA PHE A 25 -23.02 -28.32 -10.85
C PHE A 25 -21.75 -28.79 -11.61
N GLY A 26 -21.90 -29.58 -12.69
CA GLY A 26 -20.79 -30.10 -13.50
C GLY A 26 -20.62 -29.46 -14.88
N ALA A 27 -21.35 -28.42 -15.26
CA ALA A 27 -21.20 -27.82 -16.58
C ALA A 27 -21.34 -26.29 -16.57
N ASN A 28 -20.31 -25.66 -17.06
CA ASN A 28 -20.19 -24.33 -17.64
C ASN A 28 -19.62 -23.20 -16.81
N ASN A 29 -18.36 -22.93 -17.12
CA ASN A 29 -17.74 -21.61 -17.04
C ASN A 29 -18.42 -20.65 -18.03
N SER A 30 -19.04 -19.57 -17.54
CA SER A 30 -19.23 -18.35 -18.31
C SER A 30 -19.18 -17.14 -17.38
N VAL A 31 -18.37 -16.17 -17.78
CA VAL A 31 -18.12 -14.88 -17.17
C VAL A 31 -19.41 -14.11 -16.94
N PHE A 32 -19.69 -13.67 -15.71
CA PHE A 32 -20.79 -12.75 -15.41
C PHE A 32 -20.30 -11.49 -14.69
N GLN A 33 -20.68 -10.34 -15.26
CA GLN A 33 -20.65 -9.03 -14.63
C GLN A 33 -21.75 -8.98 -13.56
N PHE A 34 -21.42 -8.35 -12.41
CA PHE A 34 -22.33 -8.25 -11.27
C PHE A 34 -22.88 -6.85 -11.10
N GLU A 35 -24.21 -6.77 -11.12
CA GLU A 35 -24.97 -5.76 -10.38
C GLU A 35 -25.93 -6.50 -9.46
N GLN A 36 -25.82 -6.21 -8.14
CA GLN A 36 -26.70 -6.59 -7.02
C GLN A 36 -26.73 -8.07 -6.57
N GLU A 37 -26.82 -8.27 -5.22
CA GLU A 37 -26.86 -9.53 -4.45
C GLU A 37 -28.04 -10.46 -4.83
N GLU A 38 -28.08 -11.01 -6.01
CA GLU A 38 -29.10 -11.99 -6.38
C GLU A 38 -28.54 -13.42 -6.36
N ILE A 39 -29.22 -14.29 -5.57
CA ILE A 39 -28.96 -15.72 -5.61
C ILE A 39 -29.30 -16.23 -7.02
N TYR A 40 -28.29 -16.70 -7.75
CA TYR A 40 -28.49 -17.32 -9.05
C TYR A 40 -28.89 -18.78 -8.84
N LEU A 41 -30.06 -19.17 -9.37
CA LEU A 41 -30.49 -20.56 -9.45
C LEU A 41 -30.39 -21.01 -10.89
N PRO A 42 -29.81 -22.20 -11.17
CA PRO A 42 -29.73 -22.72 -12.51
C PRO A 42 -31.12 -22.91 -13.09
N PRO A 43 -31.29 -22.81 -14.43
CA PRO A 43 -32.59 -22.99 -15.05
C PRO A 43 -33.14 -24.39 -14.82
N PRO A 44 -34.44 -24.55 -14.65
CA PRO A 44 -35.04 -25.86 -14.41
C PRO A 44 -34.82 -26.81 -15.60
N PRO A 45 -34.32 -28.03 -15.35
CA PRO A 45 -33.97 -29.00 -16.41
C PRO A 45 -35.17 -29.61 -17.11
N ALA A 46 -36.40 -29.36 -16.62
CA ALA A 46 -37.61 -29.95 -17.15
C ALA A 46 -38.84 -29.08 -16.85
N LYS A 47 -39.96 -29.38 -17.51
CA LYS A 47 -41.26 -28.71 -17.26
C LYS A 47 -41.70 -28.85 -15.81
N LYS A 48 -42.25 -27.78 -15.24
CA LYS A 48 -42.81 -27.74 -13.89
C LYS A 48 -43.75 -28.90 -13.62
N GLY A 49 -43.56 -29.59 -12.51
CA GLY A 49 -44.38 -30.72 -12.08
C GLY A 49 -43.85 -32.11 -12.44
N THR A 50 -42.82 -32.23 -13.28
CA THR A 50 -42.12 -33.51 -13.53
C THR A 50 -41.27 -33.91 -12.33
N SER A 51 -40.88 -35.20 -12.24
CA SER A 51 -40.00 -35.69 -11.16
C SER A 51 -38.66 -34.95 -11.17
N LEU A 52 -38.09 -34.75 -12.36
CA LEU A 52 -36.81 -34.04 -12.51
C LEU A 52 -36.90 -32.56 -12.07
N TRP A 53 -38.02 -31.90 -12.41
CA TRP A 53 -38.27 -30.53 -11.94
C TRP A 53 -38.44 -30.48 -10.41
N LYS A 54 -39.11 -31.48 -9.82
CA LYS A 54 -39.28 -31.53 -8.35
C LYS A 54 -37.96 -31.74 -7.65
N ALA A 55 -37.11 -32.64 -8.14
CA ALA A 55 -35.77 -32.84 -7.61
C ALA A 55 -34.95 -31.56 -7.70
N TRP A 56 -34.96 -30.87 -8.84
CA TRP A 56 -34.34 -29.56 -9.02
C TRP A 56 -34.88 -28.53 -8.02
N ALA A 57 -36.19 -28.42 -7.85
CA ALA A 57 -36.79 -27.44 -6.93
C ALA A 57 -36.44 -27.73 -5.47
N MET A 58 -36.31 -28.99 -5.08
CA MET A 58 -35.91 -29.41 -3.73
C MET A 58 -34.44 -29.04 -3.44
N GLU A 59 -33.53 -29.28 -4.39
CA GLU A 59 -32.14 -28.90 -4.27
C GLU A 59 -31.97 -27.38 -4.23
N CYS A 60 -32.60 -26.65 -5.16
CA CYS A 60 -32.57 -25.17 -5.16
C CYS A 60 -33.15 -24.58 -3.88
N PHE A 61 -34.14 -25.26 -3.27
CA PHE A 61 -34.67 -24.82 -1.98
C PHE A 61 -33.64 -24.94 -0.86
N LEU A 62 -32.92 -26.07 -0.77
CA LEU A 62 -31.86 -26.26 0.18
C LEU A 62 -30.74 -25.23 0.01
N GLU A 63 -30.34 -24.95 -1.26
CA GLU A 63 -29.37 -23.92 -1.57
C GLU A 63 -29.85 -22.53 -1.10
N CYS A 64 -31.09 -22.17 -1.33
CA CYS A 64 -31.65 -20.91 -0.82
C CYS A 64 -31.61 -20.82 0.72
N ILE A 65 -31.82 -21.93 1.42
CA ILE A 65 -31.72 -21.98 2.89
C ILE A 65 -30.26 -21.86 3.35
N ARG A 66 -29.30 -22.49 2.66
CA ARG A 66 -27.86 -22.34 2.88
C ARG A 66 -27.40 -20.89 2.71
N TYR A 67 -28.00 -20.17 1.75
CA TYR A 67 -27.83 -18.72 1.58
C TYR A 67 -28.47 -17.85 2.67
N GLY A 68 -29.15 -18.46 3.64
CA GLY A 68 -29.79 -17.74 4.74
C GLY A 68 -31.18 -17.19 4.43
N LEU A 69 -31.82 -17.59 3.33
CA LEU A 69 -33.22 -17.24 3.07
C LEU A 69 -34.14 -18.02 4.02
N ASN A 70 -35.21 -17.37 4.47
CA ASN A 70 -36.28 -18.07 5.14
C ASN A 70 -37.11 -18.91 4.14
N TYR A 71 -37.86 -19.88 4.63
CA TYR A 71 -38.64 -20.79 3.79
C TYR A 71 -39.60 -20.10 2.79
N SER A 72 -40.17 -18.95 3.16
CA SER A 72 -41.07 -18.20 2.30
C SER A 72 -40.33 -17.53 1.14
N ASP A 73 -39.18 -16.94 1.41
CA ASP A 73 -38.36 -16.28 0.39
C ASP A 73 -37.65 -17.32 -0.50
N ALA A 74 -37.22 -18.45 0.05
CA ALA A 74 -36.73 -19.57 -0.74
C ALA A 74 -37.82 -20.09 -1.72
N CYS A 75 -39.03 -20.28 -1.25
CA CYS A 75 -40.17 -20.66 -2.12
C CYS A 75 -40.40 -19.64 -3.22
N LYS A 76 -40.39 -18.33 -2.93
CA LYS A 76 -40.55 -17.27 -3.94
C LYS A 76 -39.42 -17.32 -4.97
N LYS A 77 -38.21 -17.49 -4.55
CA LYS A 77 -37.02 -17.49 -5.42
C LYS A 77 -37.06 -18.63 -6.43
N ILE A 78 -37.51 -19.82 -6.03
CA ILE A 78 -37.68 -20.99 -6.94
C ILE A 78 -39.03 -21.02 -7.68
N GLY A 79 -39.89 -20.03 -7.49
CA GLY A 79 -41.17 -19.92 -8.19
C GLY A 79 -42.25 -20.90 -7.71
N VAL A 80 -42.24 -21.27 -6.42
CA VAL A 80 -43.25 -22.11 -5.77
C VAL A 80 -43.96 -21.38 -4.64
N THR A 81 -45.08 -21.97 -4.17
CA THR A 81 -45.83 -21.41 -3.03
C THR A 81 -45.35 -21.99 -1.70
N ARG A 82 -45.63 -21.32 -0.61
CA ARG A 82 -45.39 -21.86 0.75
C ARG A 82 -46.09 -23.21 0.97
N LYS A 83 -47.26 -23.39 0.39
CA LYS A 83 -48.01 -24.64 0.42
C LYS A 83 -47.24 -25.81 -0.22
N TRP A 84 -46.48 -25.53 -1.29
CA TRP A 84 -45.61 -26.53 -1.92
C TRP A 84 -44.56 -27.05 -0.92
N TRP A 85 -43.96 -26.19 -0.12
CA TRP A 85 -43.05 -26.61 0.96
C TRP A 85 -43.76 -27.49 1.99
N GLU A 86 -44.93 -27.08 2.47
CA GLU A 86 -45.71 -27.82 3.46
C GLU A 86 -46.11 -29.21 2.98
N GLU A 87 -46.53 -29.33 1.70
CA GLU A 87 -46.88 -30.61 1.11
C GLU A 87 -45.67 -31.52 0.87
N ASN A 88 -44.53 -30.97 0.43
CA ASN A 88 -43.35 -31.76 0.14
C ASN A 88 -42.57 -32.11 1.42
N SER A 89 -42.58 -31.27 2.43
CA SER A 89 -41.99 -31.59 3.74
C SER A 89 -42.66 -32.77 4.43
N GLN A 90 -43.97 -32.95 4.23
CA GLN A 90 -44.68 -34.12 4.71
C GLN A 90 -44.41 -35.39 3.91
N ARG A 91 -44.17 -35.23 2.60
CA ARG A 91 -43.92 -36.37 1.67
C ARG A 91 -42.48 -36.85 1.68
N HIS A 92 -41.53 -35.98 2.05
CA HIS A 92 -40.09 -36.20 2.05
C HIS A 92 -39.52 -35.73 3.39
N PRO A 93 -39.74 -36.51 4.48
CA PRO A 93 -39.32 -36.09 5.83
C PRO A 93 -37.81 -35.90 5.97
N GLU A 94 -36.99 -36.74 5.30
CA GLU A 94 -35.54 -36.62 5.31
C GLU A 94 -35.07 -35.28 4.72
N TRP A 95 -35.64 -34.88 3.57
CA TRP A 95 -35.35 -33.58 2.99
C TRP A 95 -35.84 -32.42 3.87
N ALA A 96 -36.97 -32.56 4.54
CA ALA A 96 -37.50 -31.58 5.46
C ALA A 96 -36.60 -31.41 6.72
N GLU A 97 -36.08 -32.53 7.22
CA GLU A 97 -35.11 -32.52 8.33
C GLU A 97 -33.78 -31.91 7.89
N GLU A 98 -33.28 -32.22 6.68
CA GLU A 98 -32.11 -31.56 6.11
C GLU A 98 -32.32 -30.04 6.03
N ALA A 99 -33.46 -29.55 5.53
CA ALA A 99 -33.78 -28.13 5.45
C ALA A 99 -33.88 -27.46 6.83
N LYS A 100 -34.43 -28.16 7.83
CA LYS A 100 -34.51 -27.67 9.23
C LYS A 100 -33.12 -27.60 9.84
N SER A 101 -32.34 -28.62 9.67
CA SER A 101 -30.99 -28.77 10.14
C SER A 101 -30.05 -27.73 9.57
N ILE A 102 -30.11 -27.47 8.24
CA ILE A 102 -29.40 -26.36 7.61
C ILE A 102 -29.83 -25.04 8.25
N ARG A 103 -31.10 -24.86 8.57
CA ARG A 103 -31.63 -23.64 9.15
C ARG A 103 -31.31 -23.48 10.65
N SER A 104 -31.39 -24.55 11.45
CA SER A 104 -31.09 -24.52 12.88
C SER A 104 -29.60 -24.46 13.19
N GLY A 105 -28.76 -24.85 12.23
CA GLY A 105 -27.32 -24.99 12.46
C GLY A 105 -26.94 -26.22 13.28
N GLU A 106 -27.90 -27.07 13.67
CA GLU A 106 -27.63 -28.29 14.45
C GLU A 106 -26.77 -29.31 13.70
N HIS A 107 -26.90 -29.38 12.37
CA HIS A 107 -26.06 -30.23 11.53
C HIS A 107 -24.60 -29.75 11.40
N VAL A 108 -24.33 -28.49 11.76
CA VAL A 108 -22.98 -27.91 11.67
C VAL A 108 -22.01 -28.59 12.64
N LYS A 109 -22.50 -29.13 13.76
CA LYS A 109 -21.64 -29.73 14.78
C LYS A 109 -21.16 -31.15 14.43
N ASP A 110 -21.96 -31.92 13.68
CA ASP A 110 -21.65 -33.34 13.44
C ASP A 110 -21.14 -33.65 12.02
N SER A 111 -21.22 -32.70 11.07
CA SER A 111 -20.89 -32.93 9.66
C SER A 111 -19.80 -32.05 9.05
N SER A 112 -19.28 -31.05 9.78
CA SER A 112 -18.14 -30.26 9.29
C SER A 112 -16.92 -31.16 9.15
N PRO A 113 -16.19 -31.09 8.02
CA PRO A 113 -15.02 -31.93 7.81
C PRO A 113 -13.96 -31.63 8.86
N ASP A 114 -13.34 -32.67 9.38
CA ASP A 114 -12.16 -32.50 10.23
C ASP A 114 -10.99 -31.98 9.37
N LEU A 115 -10.52 -30.78 9.70
CA LEU A 115 -9.40 -30.12 9.06
C LEU A 115 -8.13 -30.16 9.92
N SER A 116 -8.10 -30.93 11.01
CA SER A 116 -6.94 -30.95 11.93
C SER A 116 -5.64 -31.24 11.20
N ASP A 117 -5.63 -32.23 10.32
CA ASP A 117 -4.48 -32.70 9.55
C ASP A 117 -4.39 -32.11 8.14
N VAL A 118 -5.34 -31.27 7.74
CA VAL A 118 -5.34 -30.64 6.40
C VAL A 118 -4.48 -29.38 6.44
N SER A 119 -3.43 -29.35 5.63
CA SER A 119 -2.57 -28.19 5.43
C SER A 119 -3.28 -27.10 4.62
N PHE A 120 -2.76 -25.88 4.69
CA PHE A 120 -3.30 -24.76 3.91
C PHE A 120 -3.21 -24.99 2.41
N ALA A 121 -2.14 -25.61 1.93
CA ALA A 121 -1.98 -25.95 0.53
C ALA A 121 -3.02 -26.99 0.06
N GLU A 122 -3.21 -28.06 0.84
CA GLU A 122 -4.25 -29.08 0.58
C GLU A 122 -5.66 -28.49 0.65
N PHE A 123 -5.93 -27.61 1.61
CA PHE A 123 -7.21 -26.90 1.68
C PHE A 123 -7.48 -26.08 0.40
N CYS A 124 -6.49 -25.38 -0.11
CA CYS A 124 -6.63 -24.62 -1.35
C CYS A 124 -6.82 -25.53 -2.58
N GLU A 125 -6.15 -26.66 -2.64
CA GLU A 125 -6.39 -27.64 -3.71
C GLU A 125 -7.81 -28.23 -3.63
N LEU A 126 -8.28 -28.58 -2.43
CA LEU A 126 -9.62 -29.15 -2.24
C LEU A 126 -10.75 -28.16 -2.54
N TYR A 127 -10.64 -26.93 -2.03
CA TYR A 127 -11.75 -25.98 -2.05
C TYR A 127 -11.62 -24.87 -3.09
N PHE A 128 -10.41 -24.59 -3.57
CA PHE A 128 -10.20 -23.56 -4.59
C PHE A 128 -9.65 -24.12 -5.91
N GLY A 129 -9.37 -25.42 -5.97
CA GLY A 129 -8.88 -26.10 -7.18
C GLY A 129 -7.48 -25.65 -7.59
N VAL A 130 -6.68 -25.05 -6.67
CA VAL A 130 -5.40 -24.44 -6.97
C VAL A 130 -4.27 -25.24 -6.36
N LYS A 131 -3.35 -25.70 -7.22
CA LYS A 131 -2.04 -26.24 -6.79
C LYS A 131 -1.06 -25.10 -6.62
N PHE A 132 -0.35 -25.10 -5.50
CA PHE A 132 0.60 -24.05 -5.18
C PHE A 132 1.87 -24.16 -6.03
N ALA A 133 2.34 -23.02 -6.51
CA ALA A 133 3.68 -22.84 -7.03
C ALA A 133 4.73 -22.81 -5.88
N GLU A 134 6.00 -22.94 -6.21
CA GLU A 134 7.11 -22.98 -5.24
C GLU A 134 7.07 -21.83 -4.22
N HIS A 135 6.88 -20.59 -4.69
CA HIS A 135 6.84 -19.42 -3.83
C HIS A 135 5.58 -19.39 -2.92
N GLN A 136 4.47 -19.99 -3.38
CA GLN A 136 3.23 -20.09 -2.63
C GLN A 136 3.36 -21.10 -1.50
N HIS A 137 4.03 -22.24 -1.73
CA HIS A 137 4.39 -23.18 -0.66
C HIS A 137 5.23 -22.51 0.42
N ARG A 138 6.25 -21.72 0.05
CA ARG A 138 7.07 -20.97 1.02
C ARG A 138 6.25 -20.01 1.88
N ILE A 139 5.22 -19.37 1.31
CA ILE A 139 4.28 -18.54 2.08
C ILE A 139 3.47 -19.43 3.04
N ALA A 140 2.87 -20.52 2.54
CA ALA A 140 2.06 -21.43 3.34
C ALA A 140 2.84 -22.01 4.51
N ASP A 141 4.05 -22.54 4.27
CA ASP A 141 4.93 -23.07 5.29
C ASP A 141 5.24 -22.04 6.40
N SER A 142 5.45 -20.78 6.02
CA SER A 142 5.70 -19.69 6.96
C SER A 142 4.46 -19.32 7.78
N LEU A 143 3.25 -19.43 7.19
CA LEU A 143 1.98 -19.15 7.84
C LEU A 143 1.55 -20.28 8.79
N GLU A 144 1.88 -21.52 8.48
CA GLU A 144 1.54 -22.71 9.26
C GLU A 144 2.62 -23.09 10.30
N ASP A 145 3.81 -22.47 10.23
CA ASP A 145 4.84 -22.69 11.24
C ASP A 145 4.32 -22.28 12.64
N PRO A 146 4.26 -23.21 13.60
CA PRO A 146 3.79 -22.91 14.95
C PRO A 146 4.59 -21.79 15.66
N MET A 147 5.85 -21.61 15.28
CA MET A 147 6.70 -20.53 15.77
C MET A 147 6.56 -19.25 14.94
N GLY A 148 5.97 -19.32 13.74
CA GLY A 148 5.77 -18.20 12.83
C GLY A 148 4.65 -17.26 13.24
N ARG A 149 4.81 -16.56 14.36
CA ARG A 149 3.79 -15.63 14.86
C ARG A 149 3.90 -14.22 14.30
N LEU A 150 5.01 -13.92 13.66
CA LEU A 150 5.28 -12.66 12.99
C LEU A 150 5.79 -12.99 11.60
N VAL A 151 4.93 -12.84 10.60
CA VAL A 151 5.22 -13.24 9.22
C VAL A 151 5.24 -12.00 8.32
N LEU A 152 6.32 -11.79 7.60
CA LEU A 152 6.47 -10.72 6.61
C LEU A 152 6.64 -11.33 5.21
N VAL A 153 5.68 -11.06 4.34
CA VAL A 153 5.70 -11.51 2.94
C VAL A 153 5.89 -10.29 2.04
N LEU A 154 7.03 -10.19 1.40
CA LEU A 154 7.30 -9.14 0.41
C LEU A 154 7.41 -9.74 -0.98
N GLY A 155 6.55 -9.27 -1.88
CA GLY A 155 6.50 -9.79 -3.24
C GLY A 155 6.21 -8.71 -4.27
N HIS A 156 6.66 -8.97 -5.48
CA HIS A 156 6.39 -8.10 -6.62
C HIS A 156 4.89 -7.98 -6.90
N PRO A 157 4.44 -6.94 -7.64
CA PRO A 157 3.06 -6.86 -8.11
C PRO A 157 2.64 -8.13 -8.86
N GLU A 158 1.39 -8.56 -8.68
CA GLU A 158 0.82 -9.76 -9.30
C GLU A 158 1.54 -11.08 -8.97
N SER A 159 2.21 -11.15 -7.83
CA SER A 159 2.79 -12.40 -7.31
C SER A 159 1.78 -13.34 -6.64
N GLY A 160 0.49 -13.00 -6.61
CA GLY A 160 -0.55 -13.79 -5.95
C GLY A 160 -0.57 -13.69 -4.42
N LYS A 161 0.35 -12.94 -3.81
CA LYS A 161 0.52 -12.82 -2.36
C LYS A 161 -0.77 -12.49 -1.60
N SER A 162 -1.53 -11.45 -2.05
CA SER A 162 -2.75 -11.02 -1.37
C SER A 162 -3.88 -12.03 -1.50
N THR A 163 -3.98 -12.72 -2.64
CA THR A 163 -4.97 -13.79 -2.82
C THR A 163 -4.71 -14.94 -1.85
N LEU A 164 -3.46 -15.34 -1.71
CA LEU A 164 -3.08 -16.43 -0.84
C LEU A 164 -3.24 -16.03 0.64
N SER A 165 -2.57 -14.98 1.06
CA SER A 165 -2.39 -14.64 2.47
C SER A 165 -3.51 -13.78 3.07
N SER A 166 -4.20 -12.97 2.25
CA SER A 166 -5.22 -12.03 2.76
C SER A 166 -6.65 -12.40 2.36
N LEU A 167 -6.83 -13.31 1.39
CA LEU A 167 -8.14 -13.81 0.99
C LEU A 167 -8.36 -15.27 1.42
N TRP A 168 -7.50 -16.21 1.01
CA TRP A 168 -7.71 -17.64 1.26
C TRP A 168 -7.28 -18.08 2.66
N TYR A 169 -6.19 -17.55 3.17
CA TYR A 169 -5.70 -17.91 4.51
C TYR A 169 -6.70 -17.56 5.65
N PRO A 170 -7.33 -16.39 5.69
CA PRO A 170 -8.40 -16.12 6.64
C PRO A 170 -9.56 -17.11 6.57
N ILE A 171 -9.96 -17.52 5.34
CA ILE A 171 -11.03 -18.51 5.15
C ILE A 171 -10.62 -19.86 5.74
N TYR A 172 -9.41 -20.34 5.41
CA TYR A 172 -8.87 -21.56 5.99
C TYR A 172 -8.86 -21.51 7.53
N ARG A 173 -8.38 -20.42 8.10
CA ARG A 173 -8.30 -20.23 9.55
C ARG A 173 -9.68 -20.21 10.22
N MET A 174 -10.69 -19.61 9.58
CA MET A 174 -12.08 -19.64 10.06
C MET A 174 -12.68 -21.04 10.01
N CYS A 175 -12.35 -21.82 8.98
CA CYS A 175 -12.81 -23.22 8.88
C CYS A 175 -12.18 -24.12 9.94
N LYS A 176 -10.92 -23.87 10.32
CA LYS A 176 -10.24 -24.61 11.42
C LYS A 176 -10.68 -24.13 12.82
N ASN A 177 -10.98 -22.86 12.96
CA ASN A 177 -11.41 -22.26 14.24
C ASN A 177 -12.50 -21.22 14.01
N PRO A 178 -13.77 -21.56 14.16
CA PRO A 178 -14.89 -20.62 13.96
C PRO A 178 -14.89 -19.42 14.92
N ASP A 179 -14.25 -19.57 16.08
CA ASP A 179 -14.17 -18.51 17.09
C ASP A 179 -13.03 -17.51 16.86
N ILE A 180 -12.26 -17.67 15.78
CA ILE A 180 -11.14 -16.80 15.45
C ILE A 180 -11.57 -15.34 15.26
N ARG A 181 -10.71 -14.41 15.68
CA ARG A 181 -10.88 -12.96 15.55
C ARG A 181 -9.80 -12.41 14.65
N ILE A 182 -10.21 -11.87 13.50
CA ILE A 182 -9.32 -11.44 12.44
C ILE A 182 -9.49 -9.92 12.20
N ALA A 183 -8.40 -9.19 12.11
CA ALA A 183 -8.40 -7.84 11.58
C ALA A 183 -7.69 -7.81 10.22
N LEU A 184 -8.40 -7.30 9.20
CA LEU A 184 -7.85 -7.02 7.88
C LEU A 184 -7.57 -5.52 7.77
N VAL A 185 -6.32 -5.15 7.60
CA VAL A 185 -5.89 -3.76 7.50
C VAL A 185 -5.28 -3.51 6.14
N THR A 186 -5.78 -2.51 5.44
CA THR A 186 -5.23 -2.06 4.14
C THR A 186 -4.96 -0.56 4.15
N LYS A 187 -4.42 -0.03 3.05
CA LYS A 187 -4.13 1.41 2.91
C LYS A 187 -5.36 2.32 3.09
N SER A 188 -6.56 1.83 2.80
CA SER A 188 -7.80 2.61 2.91
C SER A 188 -8.97 1.72 3.32
N GLY A 189 -10.01 2.33 3.93
CA GLY A 189 -11.22 1.62 4.33
C GLY A 189 -11.94 0.95 3.17
N ASP A 190 -12.01 1.61 2.01
CA ASP A 190 -12.66 1.03 0.81
C ASP A 190 -11.93 -0.24 0.34
N LYS A 191 -10.59 -0.24 0.32
CA LYS A 191 -9.83 -1.44 -0.05
C LYS A 191 -10.01 -2.59 0.95
N ALA A 192 -10.09 -2.28 2.24
CA ALA A 192 -10.37 -3.28 3.26
C ALA A 192 -11.77 -3.89 3.09
N GLN A 193 -12.76 -3.05 2.76
CA GLN A 193 -14.13 -3.49 2.46
C GLN A 193 -14.21 -4.32 1.17
N ASP A 194 -13.49 -3.93 0.12
CA ASP A 194 -13.39 -4.70 -1.13
C ASP A 194 -12.83 -6.11 -0.85
N LEU A 195 -11.77 -6.21 -0.04
CA LEU A 195 -11.19 -7.49 0.35
C LEU A 195 -12.18 -8.32 1.18
N LEU A 196 -12.87 -7.72 2.15
CA LEU A 196 -13.89 -8.38 2.94
C LEU A 196 -15.08 -8.83 2.06
N ASN A 197 -15.49 -8.05 1.06
CA ASN A 197 -16.54 -8.42 0.12
C ASN A 197 -16.12 -9.63 -0.73
N ARG A 198 -14.87 -9.70 -1.15
CA ARG A 198 -14.33 -10.89 -1.81
C ARG A 198 -14.39 -12.11 -0.90
N ILE A 199 -13.98 -12.00 0.36
CA ILE A 199 -14.11 -13.09 1.35
C ILE A 199 -15.58 -13.51 1.49
N LYS A 200 -16.50 -12.55 1.68
CA LYS A 200 -17.94 -12.85 1.75
C LYS A 200 -18.43 -13.65 0.57
N ARG A 201 -17.98 -13.32 -0.64
CA ARG A 201 -18.33 -14.05 -1.86
C ARG A 201 -17.90 -15.51 -1.76
N TYR A 202 -16.68 -15.80 -1.32
CA TYR A 202 -16.24 -17.19 -1.08
C TYR A 202 -17.08 -17.91 -0.01
N LEU A 203 -17.61 -17.17 0.97
CA LEU A 203 -18.43 -17.74 2.06
C LEU A 203 -19.92 -17.87 1.71
N THR A 204 -20.38 -17.34 0.55
CA THR A 204 -21.81 -17.33 0.22
C THR A 204 -22.14 -17.81 -1.18
N ASP A 205 -21.18 -17.84 -2.11
CA ASP A 205 -21.42 -18.24 -3.50
C ASP A 205 -20.96 -19.69 -3.76
N PRO A 206 -21.88 -20.68 -3.77
CA PRO A 206 -21.53 -22.08 -3.97
C PRO A 206 -21.04 -22.36 -5.40
N HIS A 207 -21.31 -21.47 -6.36
CA HIS A 207 -20.90 -21.66 -7.76
C HIS A 207 -19.40 -21.50 -7.96
N LEU A 208 -18.71 -20.80 -7.06
CA LEU A 208 -17.25 -20.69 -7.08
C LEU A 208 -16.52 -22.04 -6.93
N TYR A 209 -17.23 -23.05 -6.49
CA TYR A 209 -16.69 -24.39 -6.18
C TYR A 209 -17.11 -25.47 -7.17
N ASN A 210 -17.73 -25.10 -8.31
CA ASN A 210 -18.25 -26.09 -9.28
C ASN A 210 -17.14 -26.96 -9.87
N ASP A 211 -15.98 -26.36 -10.12
CA ASP A 211 -14.81 -27.05 -10.69
C ASP A 211 -13.79 -27.49 -9.62
N CYS A 212 -14.15 -27.34 -8.33
CA CYS A 212 -13.31 -27.75 -7.21
C CYS A 212 -13.65 -29.16 -6.73
N PRO A 213 -12.67 -29.92 -6.18
CA PRO A 213 -12.92 -31.25 -5.62
C PRO A 213 -13.98 -31.27 -4.52
N ARG A 214 -14.09 -30.18 -3.75
CA ARG A 214 -15.08 -30.02 -2.67
C ARG A 214 -15.74 -28.64 -2.73
N ASN A 215 -16.95 -28.54 -2.13
CA ASN A 215 -17.70 -27.30 -2.05
C ASN A 215 -17.73 -26.81 -0.61
N LEU A 216 -17.01 -25.71 -0.32
CA LEU A 216 -16.85 -25.14 1.01
C LEU A 216 -18.20 -24.83 1.68
N ILE A 217 -19.14 -24.28 0.95
CA ILE A 217 -20.44 -23.86 1.50
C ILE A 217 -21.28 -25.08 1.88
N ARG A 218 -21.22 -26.15 1.10
CA ARG A 218 -21.92 -27.40 1.41
C ARG A 218 -21.31 -28.11 2.59
N ASP A 219 -19.99 -28.22 2.63
CA ASP A 219 -19.26 -28.93 3.67
C ASP A 219 -19.42 -28.27 5.05
N PHE A 220 -19.51 -26.94 5.07
CA PHE A 220 -19.69 -26.15 6.30
C PHE A 220 -21.12 -25.62 6.49
N ASN A 221 -22.06 -26.06 5.65
CA ASN A 221 -23.49 -25.74 5.78
C ASN A 221 -23.80 -24.22 5.73
N GLY A 222 -23.02 -23.46 4.97
CA GLY A 222 -23.10 -22.01 4.83
C GLY A 222 -22.51 -21.26 6.02
N PHE A 223 -21.99 -20.05 5.75
CA PHE A 223 -21.29 -19.21 6.75
C PHE A 223 -22.09 -17.97 7.16
N LYS A 224 -22.99 -17.52 6.28
CA LYS A 224 -23.78 -16.30 6.55
C LYS A 224 -24.79 -16.55 7.66
N PRO A 225 -24.79 -15.74 8.74
CA PRO A 225 -25.72 -15.90 9.84
C PRO A 225 -27.14 -15.57 9.37
N GLN A 226 -28.12 -16.23 10.00
CA GLN A 226 -29.51 -15.89 9.85
C GLN A 226 -29.91 -14.76 10.81
N ARG A 227 -31.02 -14.10 10.52
CA ARG A 227 -31.48 -12.96 11.33
C ARG A 227 -31.70 -13.32 12.82
N GLN A 228 -32.03 -14.57 13.10
CA GLN A 228 -32.24 -15.09 14.45
C GLN A 228 -30.94 -15.34 15.23
N ASP A 229 -29.79 -15.48 14.52
CA ASP A 229 -28.51 -15.78 15.16
C ASP A 229 -27.95 -14.54 15.89
N GLY A 230 -28.47 -13.35 15.60
CA GLY A 230 -28.03 -12.10 16.22
C GLY A 230 -26.64 -11.62 15.82
N PHE A 231 -25.99 -12.30 14.86
CA PHE A 231 -24.65 -11.99 14.40
C PHE A 231 -24.63 -10.93 13.30
N GLY A 232 -23.59 -10.08 13.30
CA GLY A 232 -23.41 -9.01 12.32
C GLY A 232 -22.86 -9.54 10.98
N TRP A 233 -23.38 -9.01 9.88
CA TRP A 233 -22.89 -9.23 8.52
C TRP A 233 -22.94 -7.91 7.77
N SER A 234 -22.09 -6.97 8.18
CA SER A 234 -22.09 -5.60 7.68
C SER A 234 -21.00 -5.38 6.63
N ARG A 235 -20.87 -4.16 6.12
CA ARG A 235 -19.90 -3.78 5.09
C ARG A 235 -18.44 -3.88 5.58
N ASP A 236 -18.21 -3.66 6.85
CA ASP A 236 -16.89 -3.54 7.48
C ASP A 236 -16.57 -4.65 8.48
N GLN A 237 -17.56 -5.48 8.82
CA GLN A 237 -17.34 -6.60 9.74
C GLN A 237 -18.32 -7.75 9.51
N ILE A 238 -17.86 -8.98 9.77
CA ILE A 238 -18.69 -10.19 9.72
C ILE A 238 -18.44 -11.08 10.93
N THR A 239 -19.50 -11.76 11.36
CA THR A 239 -19.44 -12.88 12.29
C THR A 239 -20.07 -14.09 11.60
N ILE A 240 -19.32 -15.18 11.48
CA ILE A 240 -19.79 -16.38 10.81
C ILE A 240 -20.77 -17.14 11.70
N ARG A 241 -21.68 -17.88 11.08
CA ARG A 241 -22.73 -18.64 11.76
C ARG A 241 -22.21 -19.72 12.71
N GLN A 242 -21.07 -20.30 12.38
CA GLN A 242 -20.44 -21.40 13.14
C GLN A 242 -19.80 -20.94 14.45
N ARG A 243 -19.77 -19.63 14.73
CA ARG A 243 -19.20 -19.13 15.98
C ARG A 243 -19.97 -19.63 17.18
N GLU A 244 -19.22 -20.16 18.15
CA GLU A 244 -19.77 -20.71 19.41
C GLU A 244 -19.52 -19.79 20.60
N SER A 245 -18.46 -18.99 20.55
CA SER A 245 -18.12 -18.09 21.66
C SER A 245 -19.13 -16.95 21.77
N GLY A 246 -19.52 -16.62 23.01
CA GLY A 246 -20.36 -15.45 23.30
C GLY A 246 -19.61 -14.12 23.27
N GLU A 247 -18.39 -14.09 22.72
CA GLU A 247 -17.59 -12.85 22.63
C GLU A 247 -18.19 -11.86 21.62
N ARG A 248 -18.06 -10.56 21.94
CA ARG A 248 -18.64 -9.48 21.13
C ARG A 248 -17.85 -9.15 19.85
N ASP A 249 -16.57 -9.56 19.81
CA ASP A 249 -15.69 -9.24 18.67
C ASP A 249 -16.12 -10.03 17.43
N PRO A 250 -16.17 -9.40 16.25
CA PRO A 250 -16.54 -10.08 15.01
C PRO A 250 -15.49 -11.12 14.60
N THR A 251 -15.88 -12.06 13.74
CA THR A 251 -14.93 -13.02 13.14
C THR A 251 -13.91 -12.28 12.26
N ILE A 252 -14.36 -11.32 11.44
CA ILE A 252 -13.47 -10.45 10.67
C ILE A 252 -13.94 -9.01 10.78
N GLN A 253 -12.98 -8.09 10.95
CA GLN A 253 -13.16 -6.65 10.82
C GLN A 253 -12.20 -6.08 9.77
N ALA A 254 -12.72 -5.18 8.92
CA ALA A 254 -11.98 -4.51 7.85
C ALA A 254 -11.67 -3.06 8.24
N LEU A 255 -10.40 -2.68 8.24
CA LEU A 255 -9.89 -1.42 8.76
C LEU A 255 -8.88 -0.79 7.79
N SER A 256 -8.68 0.52 7.92
CA SER A 256 -7.54 1.19 7.27
C SER A 256 -6.40 1.43 8.25
N VAL A 257 -5.18 1.52 7.73
CA VAL A 257 -4.00 1.98 8.48
C VAL A 257 -4.31 3.28 9.25
N GLY A 258 -3.83 3.38 10.49
CA GLY A 258 -4.01 4.54 11.35
C GLY A 258 -5.36 4.59 12.06
N LYS A 259 -6.29 3.66 11.80
CA LYS A 259 -7.53 3.55 12.59
C LYS A 259 -7.30 2.81 13.89
N GLN A 260 -7.99 3.26 14.93
CA GLN A 260 -7.98 2.60 16.24
C GLN A 260 -8.66 1.23 16.16
N ILE A 261 -8.01 0.23 16.72
CA ILE A 261 -8.55 -1.13 16.90
C ILE A 261 -9.05 -1.22 18.34
N TYR A 262 -10.30 -0.79 18.57
CA TYR A 262 -10.86 -0.73 19.91
C TYR A 262 -11.11 -2.12 20.50
N GLY A 263 -10.63 -2.31 21.74
CA GLY A 263 -11.10 -3.36 22.65
C GLY A 263 -10.82 -4.81 22.25
N ALA A 264 -10.57 -5.06 20.98
CA ALA A 264 -10.49 -6.40 20.41
C ALA A 264 -9.17 -7.11 20.79
N ARG A 265 -9.28 -8.38 21.18
CA ARG A 265 -8.17 -9.31 21.13
C ARG A 265 -8.17 -9.95 19.75
N LEU A 266 -7.04 -10.01 19.09
CA LEU A 266 -6.91 -10.58 17.76
C LEU A 266 -6.12 -11.89 17.82
N ASP A 267 -6.64 -12.89 17.12
CA ASP A 267 -5.94 -14.16 16.89
C ASP A 267 -5.14 -14.11 15.57
N LEU A 268 -5.58 -13.24 14.64
CA LEU A 268 -4.89 -12.99 13.38
C LEU A 268 -5.03 -11.52 12.98
N LEU A 269 -3.90 -10.84 12.85
CA LEU A 269 -3.81 -9.49 12.29
C LEU A 269 -3.18 -9.59 10.89
N ILE A 270 -3.85 -9.09 9.86
CA ILE A 270 -3.35 -9.06 8.49
C ILE A 270 -3.22 -7.62 8.03
N LEU A 271 -2.01 -7.20 7.66
CA LEU A 271 -1.75 -5.97 6.94
C LEU A 271 -1.52 -6.32 5.46
N ASP A 272 -2.41 -5.87 4.58
CA ASP A 272 -2.33 -6.14 3.13
C ASP A 272 -2.12 -4.85 2.34
N ASP A 273 -0.96 -4.73 1.70
CA ASP A 273 -0.53 -3.54 0.94
C ASP A 273 -0.85 -2.22 1.69
N ALA A 274 -0.59 -2.22 3.00
CA ALA A 274 -0.91 -1.12 3.90
C ALA A 274 -0.02 0.10 3.68
N LEU A 275 1.22 -0.11 3.22
CA LEU A 275 2.16 0.95 2.92
C LEU A 275 2.04 1.41 1.47
N THR A 276 2.10 2.73 1.29
CA THR A 276 2.04 3.39 -0.03
C THR A 276 3.18 4.38 -0.14
N LEU A 277 3.57 4.75 -1.37
CA LEU A 277 4.57 5.80 -1.55
C LEU A 277 4.21 7.08 -0.78
N GLU A 278 2.92 7.45 -0.75
CA GLU A 278 2.46 8.65 -0.04
C GLU A 278 2.69 8.57 1.48
N ASN A 279 2.35 7.44 2.11
CA ASN A 279 2.48 7.30 3.56
C ASN A 279 3.89 6.91 4.02
N GLN A 280 4.82 6.66 3.09
CA GLN A 280 6.22 6.33 3.34
C GLN A 280 7.20 7.43 2.92
N GLN A 281 6.73 8.56 2.42
CA GLN A 281 7.52 9.62 1.81
C GLN A 281 8.45 10.35 2.79
N THR A 282 7.99 10.55 4.04
CA THR A 282 8.72 11.31 5.05
C THR A 282 8.91 10.49 6.32
N ASP A 283 10.00 10.78 7.04
CA ASP A 283 10.29 10.12 8.30
C ASP A 283 9.14 10.25 9.32
N ILE A 284 8.53 11.42 9.43
CA ILE A 284 7.38 11.65 10.30
C ILE A 284 6.21 10.72 9.97
N ARG A 285 5.94 10.48 8.67
CA ARG A 285 4.86 9.58 8.26
C ARG A 285 5.22 8.12 8.55
N ARG A 286 6.47 7.72 8.28
CA ARG A 286 6.97 6.39 8.62
C ARG A 286 6.89 6.11 10.11
N SER A 287 7.36 7.04 10.94
CA SER A 287 7.32 6.95 12.41
C SER A 287 5.89 6.83 12.94
N ARG A 288 4.94 7.61 12.41
CA ARG A 288 3.52 7.51 12.81
C ARG A 288 2.91 6.15 12.48
N ILE A 289 3.27 5.56 11.34
CA ILE A 289 2.80 4.22 10.97
C ILE A 289 3.44 3.17 11.86
N ASP A 290 4.72 3.28 12.14
CA ASP A 290 5.41 2.36 13.04
C ASP A 290 4.84 2.43 14.47
N GLU A 291 4.59 3.62 14.98
CA GLU A 291 3.94 3.83 16.28
C GLU A 291 2.54 3.19 16.33
N TRP A 292 1.71 3.48 15.32
CA TRP A 292 0.38 2.89 15.23
C TRP A 292 0.46 1.36 15.13
N PHE A 293 1.36 0.83 14.31
CA PHE A 293 1.51 -0.61 14.14
C PHE A 293 1.96 -1.28 15.44
N THR A 294 2.98 -0.76 16.09
CA THR A 294 3.55 -1.35 17.31
C THR A 294 2.66 -1.19 18.52
N GLN A 295 2.11 -0.01 18.75
CA GLN A 295 1.35 0.33 19.96
C GLN A 295 -0.12 -0.05 19.86
N GLU A 296 -0.75 0.15 18.70
CA GLU A 296 -2.18 -0.12 18.51
C GLU A 296 -2.43 -1.50 17.90
N ALA A 297 -1.97 -1.76 16.68
CA ALA A 297 -2.39 -2.92 15.92
C ALA A 297 -1.79 -4.22 16.49
N ARG A 298 -0.47 -4.31 16.57
CA ARG A 298 0.22 -5.51 17.04
C ARG A 298 0.00 -5.82 18.53
N SER A 299 -0.20 -4.77 19.33
CA SER A 299 -0.51 -4.94 20.76
C SER A 299 -1.79 -5.76 20.98
N ARG A 300 -2.74 -5.74 20.03
CA ARG A 300 -3.99 -6.54 20.08
C ARG A 300 -3.78 -7.99 19.66
N ALA A 301 -2.73 -8.28 18.88
CA ALA A 301 -2.39 -9.62 18.39
C ALA A 301 -1.17 -10.24 19.08
N GLN A 302 -0.82 -9.83 20.30
CA GLN A 302 0.39 -10.29 21.00
C GLN A 302 0.46 -11.82 21.19
N ARG A 303 -0.67 -12.48 21.38
CA ARG A 303 -0.78 -13.94 21.49
C ARG A 303 -1.18 -14.62 20.19
N GLY A 304 -1.66 -13.83 19.24
CA GLY A 304 -2.06 -14.25 17.89
C GLY A 304 -0.90 -14.21 16.90
N GLN A 305 -1.25 -14.38 15.64
CA GLN A 305 -0.34 -14.24 14.51
C GLN A 305 -0.51 -12.86 13.87
N THR A 306 0.59 -12.23 13.52
CA THR A 306 0.64 -11.01 12.72
C THR A 306 1.24 -11.32 11.37
N LEU A 307 0.47 -11.10 10.32
CA LEU A 307 0.87 -11.25 8.93
C LEU A 307 0.95 -9.88 8.29
N VAL A 308 2.13 -9.53 7.80
CA VAL A 308 2.36 -8.32 7.01
C VAL A 308 2.67 -8.73 5.59
N ASN A 309 1.83 -8.31 4.66
CA ASN A 309 1.89 -8.63 3.25
C ASN A 309 2.03 -7.35 2.44
N GLY A 310 3.01 -7.25 1.56
CA GLY A 310 3.20 -6.02 0.81
C GLY A 310 4.23 -6.09 -0.31
N THR A 311 4.43 -4.93 -0.92
CA THR A 311 5.45 -4.65 -1.92
C THR A 311 6.26 -3.47 -1.45
N ARG A 312 7.59 -3.53 -1.53
CA ARG A 312 8.48 -2.40 -1.21
C ARG A 312 8.11 -1.18 -2.05
N VAL A 313 7.99 -0.03 -1.43
CA VAL A 313 7.57 1.22 -2.09
C VAL A 313 8.60 2.35 -1.97
N HIS A 314 9.45 2.28 -0.95
CA HIS A 314 10.48 3.27 -0.68
C HIS A 314 11.72 2.59 -0.07
N PRO A 315 12.96 3.01 -0.36
CA PRO A 315 14.18 2.42 0.23
C PRO A 315 14.15 2.36 1.76
N LEU A 316 13.61 3.39 2.39
CA LEU A 316 13.48 3.51 3.86
C LEU A 316 12.07 3.19 4.37
N ASP A 317 11.27 2.41 3.64
CA ASP A 317 9.91 2.08 4.08
C ASP A 317 9.88 1.21 5.35
N ASN A 318 8.76 1.24 6.04
CA ASN A 318 8.60 0.45 7.26
C ASN A 318 8.73 -1.07 7.01
N TYR A 319 8.46 -1.58 5.81
CA TYR A 319 8.71 -3.01 5.52
C TYR A 319 10.18 -3.38 5.67
N GLY A 320 11.09 -2.54 5.14
CA GLY A 320 12.53 -2.74 5.33
C GLY A 320 12.95 -2.60 6.79
N GLN A 321 12.47 -1.55 7.47
CA GLN A 321 12.77 -1.32 8.89
C GLN A 321 12.25 -2.48 9.78
N TRP A 322 11.03 -2.97 9.55
CA TRP A 322 10.47 -4.10 10.29
C TRP A 322 11.24 -5.39 10.01
N LYS A 323 11.60 -5.66 8.75
CA LYS A 323 12.43 -6.81 8.38
C LYS A 323 13.72 -6.84 9.20
N ASP A 324 14.42 -5.71 9.26
CA ASP A 324 15.71 -5.61 9.95
C ASP A 324 15.55 -5.68 11.47
N SER A 325 14.55 -4.98 12.03
CA SER A 325 14.29 -4.98 13.47
C SER A 325 13.81 -6.33 14.02
N TRP A 326 13.18 -7.16 13.17
CA TRP A 326 12.64 -8.46 13.57
C TRP A 326 13.57 -9.64 13.24
N ALA A 327 14.65 -9.42 12.52
CA ALA A 327 15.52 -10.47 11.98
C ALA A 327 15.96 -11.50 13.05
N ASP A 328 16.28 -11.06 14.25
CA ASP A 328 16.76 -11.93 15.34
C ASP A 328 15.63 -12.53 16.18
N HIS A 329 14.36 -12.21 15.91
CA HIS A 329 13.25 -12.73 16.68
C HIS A 329 12.92 -14.18 16.26
N LYS A 330 12.93 -15.12 17.21
CA LYS A 330 12.61 -16.54 16.97
C LYS A 330 11.25 -16.79 16.32
N ILE A 331 10.29 -15.88 16.55
CA ILE A 331 8.92 -15.96 16.02
C ILE A 331 8.77 -15.31 14.64
N PHE A 332 9.83 -14.73 14.07
CA PHE A 332 9.79 -14.03 12.80
C PHE A 332 10.04 -14.98 11.63
N ARG A 333 9.24 -14.83 10.59
CA ARG A 333 9.42 -15.50 9.29
C ARG A 333 9.37 -14.45 8.18
N TYR A 334 10.33 -14.53 7.29
CA TYR A 334 10.42 -13.62 6.15
C TYR A 334 10.37 -14.39 4.84
N VAL A 335 9.43 -14.01 3.97
CA VAL A 335 9.31 -14.56 2.62
C VAL A 335 9.51 -13.45 1.61
N LYS A 336 10.58 -13.56 0.82
CA LYS A 336 10.88 -12.67 -0.31
C LYS A 336 10.47 -13.35 -1.61
N ILE A 337 9.71 -12.65 -2.45
CA ILE A 337 9.25 -13.12 -3.77
C ILE A 337 9.68 -12.09 -4.82
N PRO A 338 10.89 -12.22 -5.38
CA PRO A 338 11.35 -11.39 -6.49
C PRO A 338 10.58 -11.77 -7.77
N ALA A 339 10.48 -10.88 -8.74
CA ALA A 339 9.86 -11.19 -10.02
C ALA A 339 10.68 -12.22 -10.82
N ILE A 340 11.99 -12.05 -10.83
CA ILE A 340 12.92 -12.91 -11.54
C ILE A 340 13.91 -13.52 -10.54
N LEU A 341 14.06 -14.83 -10.57
CA LEU A 341 15.07 -15.58 -9.85
C LEU A 341 16.33 -15.69 -10.70
N ASP A 342 17.49 -15.71 -10.04
CA ASP A 342 18.82 -15.85 -10.68
C ASP A 342 19.03 -14.82 -11.82
N GLU A 343 18.57 -13.58 -11.59
CA GLU A 343 18.60 -12.49 -12.55
C GLU A 343 20.01 -12.27 -13.11
N HIS A 344 20.11 -12.00 -14.42
CA HIS A 344 21.35 -11.81 -15.16
C HIS A 344 22.25 -13.06 -15.26
N THR A 345 21.73 -14.24 -14.99
CA THR A 345 22.44 -15.52 -15.19
C THR A 345 21.78 -16.37 -16.27
N GLU A 346 22.43 -17.44 -16.69
CA GLU A 346 21.84 -18.43 -17.62
C GLU A 346 20.65 -19.20 -17.00
N LYS A 347 20.50 -19.14 -15.66
CA LYS A 347 19.43 -19.80 -14.92
C LYS A 347 18.26 -18.86 -14.60
N GLU A 348 18.25 -17.69 -15.22
CA GLU A 348 17.19 -16.68 -15.03
C GLU A 348 15.81 -17.28 -15.31
N ARG A 349 14.89 -17.16 -14.36
CA ARG A 349 13.53 -17.69 -14.47
C ARG A 349 12.54 -16.84 -13.67
N PRO A 350 11.24 -16.80 -14.08
CA PRO A 350 10.22 -16.17 -13.24
C PRO A 350 10.08 -16.89 -11.89
N SER A 351 9.77 -16.17 -10.83
CA SER A 351 9.43 -16.81 -9.54
C SER A 351 8.10 -17.57 -9.59
N TRP A 352 7.24 -17.23 -10.52
CA TRP A 352 5.97 -17.92 -10.82
C TRP A 352 5.88 -18.22 -12.31
N HIS A 353 6.56 -19.28 -12.74
CA HIS A 353 6.70 -19.64 -14.15
C HIS A 353 5.39 -20.12 -14.81
N GLU A 354 4.42 -20.58 -14.03
CA GLU A 354 3.10 -20.98 -14.53
C GLU A 354 2.25 -19.76 -14.94
N TYR A 355 2.53 -18.60 -14.40
CA TYR A 355 1.79 -17.36 -14.66
C TYR A 355 2.59 -16.36 -15.50
N TRP A 356 3.88 -16.21 -15.24
CA TRP A 356 4.77 -15.27 -15.91
C TRP A 356 5.74 -15.95 -16.87
N SER A 357 5.91 -15.38 -18.07
CA SER A 357 7.02 -15.69 -18.99
C SER A 357 8.15 -14.67 -18.80
N LEU A 358 9.39 -15.07 -19.13
CA LEU A 358 10.51 -14.12 -19.20
C LEU A 358 10.36 -13.17 -20.37
N ASP A 359 10.08 -13.71 -21.54
CA ASP A 359 9.95 -12.96 -22.80
C ASP A 359 8.48 -12.79 -23.15
N GLY A 360 8.14 -11.65 -23.78
CA GLY A 360 6.79 -11.40 -24.24
C GLY A 360 6.37 -12.36 -25.34
N LYS A 361 5.09 -12.58 -25.46
CA LYS A 361 4.48 -13.44 -26.48
C LYS A 361 3.18 -12.86 -27.02
N GLU A 362 2.90 -13.17 -28.28
CA GLU A 362 1.59 -12.92 -28.87
C GLU A 362 0.64 -14.05 -28.46
N GLU A 363 -0.50 -13.70 -27.89
CA GLU A 363 -1.56 -14.64 -27.51
C GLU A 363 -2.86 -14.21 -28.15
N TYR A 364 -3.64 -15.21 -28.59
CA TYR A 364 -4.99 -14.97 -29.09
C TYR A 364 -5.95 -14.75 -27.91
N ASP A 365 -6.52 -13.57 -27.82
CA ASP A 365 -7.52 -13.25 -26.81
C ASP A 365 -8.93 -13.60 -27.35
N GLU A 366 -9.52 -14.64 -26.80
CA GLU A 366 -10.86 -15.11 -27.18
C GLU A 366 -11.95 -14.06 -26.90
N ALA A 367 -11.77 -13.19 -25.91
CA ALA A 367 -12.75 -12.18 -25.55
C ALA A 367 -12.79 -11.02 -26.55
N THR A 368 -11.64 -10.66 -27.11
CA THR A 368 -11.52 -9.58 -28.11
C THR A 368 -11.48 -10.12 -29.54
N GLY A 369 -11.24 -11.42 -29.74
CA GLY A 369 -11.10 -12.06 -31.05
C GLY A 369 -9.86 -11.61 -31.84
N SER A 370 -8.82 -11.14 -31.16
CA SER A 370 -7.60 -10.61 -31.76
C SER A 370 -6.33 -11.13 -31.08
N GLU A 371 -5.21 -11.08 -31.81
CA GLU A 371 -3.91 -11.30 -31.21
C GLU A 371 -3.51 -10.11 -30.34
N VAL A 372 -3.11 -10.36 -29.09
CA VAL A 372 -2.67 -9.36 -28.12
C VAL A 372 -1.26 -9.71 -27.66
N PHE A 373 -0.36 -8.74 -27.72
CA PHE A 373 0.97 -8.90 -27.18
C PHE A 373 0.93 -8.82 -25.65
N ARG A 374 1.35 -9.90 -24.97
CA ARG A 374 1.55 -9.91 -23.51
C ARG A 374 3.05 -9.77 -23.20
N PRO A 375 3.45 -8.67 -22.53
CA PRO A 375 4.84 -8.45 -22.17
C PRO A 375 5.32 -9.51 -21.17
N GLY A 376 6.54 -9.99 -21.35
CA GLY A 376 7.24 -10.81 -20.37
C GLY A 376 7.95 -9.95 -19.31
N LEU A 377 8.52 -10.61 -18.31
CA LEU A 377 9.20 -9.90 -17.20
C LEU A 377 10.43 -9.12 -17.67
N ARG A 378 11.11 -9.56 -18.74
CA ARG A 378 12.24 -8.83 -19.34
C ARG A 378 11.80 -7.55 -20.04
N ASP A 379 10.63 -7.57 -20.70
CA ASP A 379 10.07 -6.38 -21.35
C ASP A 379 9.69 -5.34 -20.29
N ILE A 380 8.99 -5.78 -19.24
CA ILE A 380 8.62 -4.94 -18.08
C ILE A 380 9.88 -4.38 -17.40
N ARG A 381 10.91 -5.23 -17.20
CA ARG A 381 12.21 -4.80 -16.66
C ARG A 381 12.83 -3.71 -17.52
N SER A 382 12.90 -3.92 -18.83
CA SER A 382 13.53 -2.98 -19.76
C SER A 382 12.81 -1.62 -19.75
N GLU A 383 11.49 -1.62 -19.73
CA GLU A 383 10.69 -0.38 -19.63
C GLU A 383 10.95 0.37 -18.32
N ILE A 384 10.96 -0.36 -17.19
CA ILE A 384 11.12 0.25 -15.87
C ILE A 384 12.54 0.74 -15.67
N VAL A 385 13.55 -0.08 -16.00
CA VAL A 385 14.97 0.26 -15.84
C VAL A 385 15.38 1.44 -16.69
N ALA A 386 14.79 1.60 -17.89
CA ALA A 386 15.03 2.77 -18.72
C ALA A 386 14.60 4.10 -18.06
N ARG A 387 13.65 4.05 -17.14
CA ARG A 387 13.11 5.24 -16.43
C ARG A 387 13.63 5.35 -15.01
N ASP A 388 13.73 4.23 -14.31
CA ASP A 388 14.03 4.17 -12.88
C ASP A 388 14.56 2.76 -12.51
N PRO A 389 15.87 2.53 -12.64
CA PRO A 389 16.50 1.24 -12.32
C PRO A 389 16.26 0.78 -10.89
N MET A 390 16.15 1.76 -9.96
CA MET A 390 15.91 1.47 -8.55
C MET A 390 14.52 0.90 -8.32
N ARG A 391 13.52 1.37 -9.04
CA ARG A 391 12.15 0.87 -8.94
C ARG A 391 12.08 -0.61 -9.32
N TRP A 392 12.86 -1.06 -10.30
CA TRP A 392 12.94 -2.48 -10.61
C TRP A 392 13.47 -3.28 -9.42
N LYS A 393 14.64 -2.90 -8.88
CA LYS A 393 15.26 -3.57 -7.74
C LYS A 393 14.35 -3.58 -6.51
N LEU A 394 13.77 -2.44 -6.16
CA LEU A 394 12.95 -2.29 -4.96
C LEU A 394 11.59 -2.99 -5.08
N VAL A 395 10.83 -2.67 -6.15
CA VAL A 395 9.42 -3.07 -6.29
C VAL A 395 9.28 -4.47 -6.89
N TYR A 396 10.14 -4.85 -7.84
CA TYR A 396 10.05 -6.13 -8.53
C TYR A 396 10.98 -7.19 -7.97
N GLN A 397 12.20 -6.81 -7.58
CA GLN A 397 13.15 -7.75 -6.99
C GLN A 397 13.11 -7.78 -5.46
N GLN A 398 12.35 -6.89 -4.82
CA GLN A 398 12.23 -6.77 -3.36
C GLN A 398 13.62 -6.68 -2.70
N GLU A 399 14.55 -6.03 -3.38
CA GLU A 399 15.89 -5.84 -2.86
C GLU A 399 15.94 -4.66 -1.91
N ASP A 400 16.73 -4.84 -0.85
CA ASP A 400 17.15 -3.70 -0.06
C ASP A 400 18.12 -2.91 -0.92
N VAL A 401 17.63 -1.79 -1.37
CA VAL A 401 18.50 -0.86 -2.05
C VAL A 401 19.36 -0.24 -0.98
N GLN A 402 20.52 -0.87 -0.79
CA GLN A 402 21.47 -0.38 0.18
C GLN A 402 21.94 1.01 -0.22
N GLN A 403 22.18 1.85 0.78
CA GLN A 403 22.85 3.15 0.70
C GLN A 403 24.17 3.12 -0.11
N VAL A 404 24.68 1.95 -0.43
CA VAL A 404 25.87 1.76 -1.28
C VAL A 404 25.69 2.30 -2.71
N GLU A 405 24.47 2.37 -3.22
CA GLU A 405 24.15 2.95 -4.53
C GLU A 405 23.65 4.40 -4.45
N SER A 406 23.39 4.91 -3.26
CA SER A 406 23.13 6.33 -3.06
C SER A 406 24.44 7.11 -3.19
N ILE A 407 24.37 8.23 -3.91
CA ILE A 407 25.52 9.12 -4.08
C ILE A 407 25.91 9.76 -2.73
N PHE A 408 24.91 10.06 -1.89
CA PHE A 408 25.11 10.55 -0.53
C PHE A 408 24.93 9.39 0.47
N ARG A 409 26.02 8.96 1.08
CA ARG A 409 26.01 7.87 2.06
C ARG A 409 25.73 8.40 3.47
N GLN A 410 25.14 7.56 4.33
CA GLN A 410 24.88 7.92 5.74
C GLN A 410 26.13 8.42 6.45
N GLU A 411 27.27 7.77 6.23
CA GLU A 411 28.57 8.16 6.82
C GLU A 411 28.99 9.59 6.47
N MET A 412 28.68 10.06 5.25
CA MET A 412 28.96 11.44 4.83
C MET A 412 28.04 12.43 5.56
N LEU A 413 26.79 12.07 5.75
CA LEU A 413 25.81 12.90 6.45
C LEU A 413 26.10 12.94 7.95
N ASP A 414 26.46 11.81 8.56
CA ASP A 414 26.88 11.72 9.95
C ASP A 414 28.11 12.61 10.21
N LYS A 415 29.10 12.59 9.31
CA LYS A 415 30.25 13.49 9.37
C LYS A 415 29.85 14.96 9.25
N ALA A 416 28.88 15.29 8.38
CA ALA A 416 28.38 16.66 8.27
C ALA A 416 27.68 17.13 9.57
N PHE A 417 26.94 16.23 10.24
CA PHE A 417 26.36 16.48 11.56
C PHE A 417 27.44 16.60 12.66
N GLU A 418 28.46 15.78 12.62
CA GLU A 418 29.59 15.85 13.56
C GLU A 418 30.32 17.19 13.45
N LEU A 419 30.62 17.65 12.24
CA LEU A 419 31.24 18.94 11.95
C LEU A 419 30.38 20.14 12.41
N GLY A 420 29.06 20.02 12.34
CA GLY A 420 28.10 21.01 12.79
C GLY A 420 27.66 20.91 14.26
N GLY A 421 28.17 19.94 15.01
CA GLY A 421 27.64 19.46 16.29
C GLY A 421 27.45 20.50 17.39
N SER A 422 28.27 21.57 17.42
CA SER A 422 28.14 22.66 18.40
C SER A 422 27.31 23.85 17.92
N ARG A 423 26.89 23.86 16.65
CA ARG A 423 26.14 24.95 16.03
C ARG A 423 24.63 24.66 16.09
N SER A 424 23.87 25.66 16.51
CA SER A 424 22.40 25.60 16.46
C SER A 424 21.88 26.05 15.09
N LEU A 425 20.75 25.51 14.70
CA LEU A 425 20.05 25.94 13.50
C LEU A 425 19.61 27.41 13.66
N GLY A 426 19.78 28.21 12.61
CA GLY A 426 19.50 29.64 12.64
C GLY A 426 20.72 30.52 13.02
N GLN A 427 21.81 29.94 13.50
CA GLN A 427 23.02 30.69 13.87
C GLN A 427 23.85 31.05 12.63
N VAL A 428 24.18 32.32 12.48
CA VAL A 428 25.00 32.88 11.38
C VAL A 428 26.21 33.62 11.97
N PHE A 429 27.40 33.41 11.41
CA PHE A 429 28.59 34.08 11.80
C PHE A 429 28.89 35.33 10.92
N PRO A 430 29.63 36.33 11.41
CA PRO A 430 29.87 37.60 10.69
C PRO A 430 30.62 37.45 9.36
N ASP A 431 31.45 36.43 9.24
CA ASP A 431 32.28 36.09 8.07
C ASP A 431 31.56 35.23 7.03
N GLU A 432 30.29 34.93 7.26
CA GLU A 432 29.50 34.11 6.38
C GLU A 432 28.59 34.90 5.45
N ILE A 433 28.42 34.41 4.21
CA ILE A 433 27.53 34.95 3.21
C ILE A 433 26.29 34.03 3.12
N LEU A 434 25.10 34.60 3.26
CA LEU A 434 23.84 33.84 3.17
C LEU A 434 23.37 33.71 1.73
N VAL A 435 23.08 32.47 1.31
CA VAL A 435 22.55 32.12 0.01
C VAL A 435 21.28 31.27 0.20
N LEU A 436 20.16 31.76 -0.29
CA LEU A 436 18.87 31.06 -0.25
C LEU A 436 18.62 30.37 -1.58
N GLY A 437 18.50 29.06 -1.57
CA GLY A 437 18.03 28.27 -2.73
C GLY A 437 16.56 27.96 -2.59
N VAL A 438 15.84 28.06 -3.70
CA VAL A 438 14.39 27.89 -3.76
C VAL A 438 14.02 26.95 -4.92
N ASP A 439 13.32 25.88 -4.59
CA ASP A 439 12.64 25.00 -5.54
C ASP A 439 11.11 25.21 -5.40
N PRO A 440 10.50 26.06 -6.26
CA PRO A 440 9.09 26.41 -6.14
C PRO A 440 8.18 25.41 -6.86
N ALA A 441 7.14 24.94 -6.17
CA ALA A 441 6.06 24.17 -6.78
C ALA A 441 4.68 24.65 -6.28
N THR A 442 3.77 24.94 -7.20
CA THR A 442 2.43 25.43 -6.86
C THR A 442 1.48 24.35 -6.37
N THR A 443 1.60 23.15 -6.93
CA THR A 443 0.70 22.01 -6.65
C THR A 443 1.38 20.84 -5.97
N GLY A 444 2.70 20.79 -5.98
CA GLY A 444 3.54 19.75 -5.39
C GLY A 444 4.12 20.13 -4.04
N ARG A 445 5.21 19.45 -3.72
CA ARG A 445 6.11 19.80 -2.62
C ARG A 445 7.05 20.91 -3.13
N ALA A 446 7.31 21.90 -2.30
CA ALA A 446 8.23 23.01 -2.58
C ALA A 446 9.17 23.19 -1.41
N ALA A 447 10.38 23.67 -1.65
CA ALA A 447 11.38 23.78 -0.62
C ALA A 447 12.25 25.05 -0.75
N SER A 448 12.77 25.49 0.38
CA SER A 448 13.85 26.48 0.46
C SER A 448 14.91 26.01 1.44
N VAL A 449 16.16 26.21 1.06
CA VAL A 449 17.33 25.92 1.91
C VAL A 449 18.21 27.16 1.98
N LEU A 450 18.49 27.62 3.20
CA LEU A 450 19.39 28.72 3.46
C LEU A 450 20.77 28.19 3.84
N LEU A 451 21.78 28.54 3.04
CA LEU A 451 23.18 28.22 3.27
C LEU A 451 23.94 29.46 3.83
N ALA A 452 24.76 29.23 4.83
CA ALA A 452 25.83 30.15 5.20
C ALA A 452 27.13 29.63 4.59
N TYR A 453 27.72 30.41 3.71
CA TYR A 453 28.98 30.11 3.05
C TYR A 453 30.09 30.97 3.61
N ASN A 454 31.17 30.34 4.07
CA ASN A 454 32.38 31.02 4.50
C ASN A 454 33.38 31.02 3.32
N PRO A 455 33.75 32.20 2.79
CA PRO A 455 34.66 32.31 1.64
C PRO A 455 36.10 31.89 1.93
N GLU A 456 36.56 31.99 3.18
CA GLU A 456 37.93 31.66 3.57
C GLU A 456 38.15 30.14 3.70
N THR A 457 37.17 29.47 4.34
CA THR A 457 37.24 28.03 4.60
C THR A 457 36.52 27.19 3.55
N GLU A 458 35.77 27.84 2.66
CA GLU A 458 34.86 27.21 1.67
C GLU A 458 33.78 26.31 2.29
N VAL A 459 33.54 26.42 3.59
CA VAL A 459 32.51 25.62 4.27
C VAL A 459 31.11 26.18 4.01
N ARG A 460 30.16 25.28 3.79
CA ARG A 460 28.73 25.53 3.63
C ARG A 460 27.99 24.96 4.83
N THR A 461 27.30 25.78 5.55
CA THR A 461 26.46 25.35 6.66
C THR A 461 24.98 25.55 6.31
N VAL A 462 24.15 24.54 6.49
CA VAL A 462 22.69 24.71 6.35
C VAL A 462 22.18 25.47 7.58
N VAL A 463 21.77 26.71 7.39
CA VAL A 463 21.31 27.57 8.51
C VAL A 463 19.82 27.36 8.78
N ASP A 464 19.03 27.19 7.71
CA ASP A 464 17.60 27.02 7.86
C ASP A 464 17.03 26.30 6.62
N LEU A 465 15.87 25.68 6.77
CA LEU A 465 15.13 25.13 5.67
C LEU A 465 13.62 25.16 5.92
N TYR A 466 12.86 25.23 4.83
CA TYR A 466 11.42 25.08 4.83
C TYR A 466 10.99 24.12 3.72
N VAL A 467 10.04 23.24 4.03
CA VAL A 467 9.40 22.34 3.08
C VAL A 467 7.90 22.44 3.25
N GLY A 468 7.18 22.73 2.17
CA GLY A 468 5.74 22.87 2.18
C GLY A 468 5.07 22.16 1.00
N HIS A 469 3.76 21.99 1.07
CA HIS A 469 2.96 21.37 0.02
C HIS A 469 1.83 22.30 -0.40
N ARG A 470 1.54 22.37 -1.71
CA ARG A 470 0.40 23.10 -2.29
C ARG A 470 0.32 24.56 -1.81
N LEU A 471 1.43 25.26 -1.84
CA LEU A 471 1.54 26.61 -1.28
C LEU A 471 0.81 27.70 -2.09
N GLY A 472 0.55 27.46 -3.39
CA GLY A 472 0.09 28.48 -4.30
C GLY A 472 1.11 29.62 -4.47
N ALA A 473 0.83 30.60 -5.36
CA ALA A 473 1.79 31.66 -5.69
C ALA A 473 2.13 32.57 -4.48
N THR A 474 1.14 32.92 -3.67
CA THR A 474 1.35 33.76 -2.47
C THR A 474 2.14 33.00 -1.39
N GLY A 475 1.82 31.75 -1.16
CA GLY A 475 2.55 30.91 -0.19
C GLY A 475 4.00 30.68 -0.59
N ILE A 476 4.28 30.50 -1.88
CA ILE A 476 5.65 30.41 -2.40
C ILE A 476 6.44 31.66 -2.05
N ARG A 477 5.92 32.86 -2.33
CA ARG A 477 6.59 34.12 -1.99
C ARG A 477 6.82 34.25 -0.48
N ASN A 478 5.77 34.08 0.32
CA ASN A 478 5.83 34.30 1.74
C ASN A 478 6.71 33.27 2.44
N LYS A 479 6.41 31.98 2.27
CA LYS A 479 7.04 30.88 3.02
C LYS A 479 8.43 30.51 2.55
N LEU A 480 8.68 30.59 1.23
CA LEU A 480 9.95 30.18 0.67
C LEU A 480 10.98 31.31 0.57
N MET A 481 10.56 32.59 0.64
CA MET A 481 11.44 33.73 0.45
C MET A 481 11.28 34.82 1.52
N TYR A 482 10.10 35.45 1.67
CA TYR A 482 9.94 36.64 2.54
C TYR A 482 10.23 36.33 3.99
N GLU A 483 9.73 35.21 4.55
CA GLU A 483 10.01 34.81 5.93
C GLU A 483 11.51 34.61 6.19
N PHE A 484 12.27 34.12 5.20
CA PHE A 484 13.74 34.03 5.32
C PHE A 484 14.41 35.40 5.29
N TRP A 485 13.98 36.28 4.36
CA TRP A 485 14.58 37.63 4.28
C TRP A 485 14.30 38.46 5.53
N GLU A 486 13.10 38.37 6.09
CA GLU A 486 12.72 39.02 7.32
C GLU A 486 13.48 38.45 8.52
N LYS A 487 13.48 37.11 8.65
CA LYS A 487 14.15 36.44 9.78
C LYS A 487 15.65 36.68 9.84
N TYR A 488 16.30 36.77 8.68
CA TYR A 488 17.76 36.97 8.59
C TYR A 488 18.14 38.38 8.12
N ASN A 489 17.29 39.36 8.35
CA ASN A 489 17.51 40.74 7.91
C ASN A 489 18.80 41.34 8.47
N ASP A 490 19.20 41.01 9.71
CA ASP A 490 20.44 41.48 10.35
C ASP A 490 21.72 41.02 9.64
N HIS A 491 21.67 39.83 9.03
CA HIS A 491 22.79 39.24 8.28
C HIS A 491 22.68 39.43 6.78
N ARG A 492 21.49 39.70 6.28
CA ARG A 492 21.09 39.81 4.88
C ARG A 492 21.36 38.57 4.05
N VAL A 493 20.34 38.10 3.35
CA VAL A 493 20.46 37.07 2.34
C VAL A 493 21.05 37.71 1.08
N ALA A 494 22.31 37.43 0.75
CA ALA A 494 23.01 38.06 -0.36
C ALA A 494 22.39 37.63 -1.72
N PHE A 495 22.09 36.34 -1.88
CA PHE A 495 21.52 35.79 -3.08
C PHE A 495 20.30 34.93 -2.77
N THR A 496 19.26 35.07 -3.58
CA THR A 496 18.12 34.16 -3.64
C THR A 496 18.05 33.52 -5.01
N VAL A 497 18.39 32.23 -5.07
CA VAL A 497 18.51 31.44 -6.30
C VAL A 497 17.24 30.63 -6.48
N ILE A 498 16.52 30.89 -7.55
CA ILE A 498 15.21 30.28 -7.81
C ILE A 498 15.31 29.34 -9.02
N GLU A 499 14.89 28.07 -8.82
CA GLU A 499 14.72 27.13 -9.92
C GLU A 499 13.47 27.50 -10.73
N THR A 500 13.64 27.82 -12.03
CA THR A 500 12.57 28.43 -12.81
C THR A 500 12.00 27.54 -13.93
N ASN A 501 12.38 26.28 -14.03
CA ASN A 501 11.90 25.40 -15.09
C ASN A 501 10.37 25.25 -15.10
N PHE A 502 9.76 25.19 -13.93
CA PHE A 502 8.32 25.01 -13.79
C PHE A 502 7.57 26.27 -13.32
N ALA A 503 8.29 27.35 -13.01
CA ALA A 503 7.72 28.60 -12.54
C ALA A 503 8.41 29.84 -13.17
N PRO A 504 8.50 29.92 -14.50
CA PRO A 504 9.24 31.03 -15.17
C PRO A 504 8.62 32.41 -14.91
N THR A 505 7.37 32.49 -14.52
CA THR A 505 6.64 33.73 -14.23
C THR A 505 7.00 34.35 -12.87
N ILE A 506 7.59 33.58 -11.93
CA ILE A 506 7.91 34.08 -10.60
C ILE A 506 8.90 35.24 -10.66
N LEU A 507 9.94 35.15 -11.47
CA LEU A 507 10.93 36.23 -11.65
C LEU A 507 10.38 37.44 -12.41
N GLY A 508 9.24 37.31 -13.07
CA GLY A 508 8.53 38.43 -13.71
C GLY A 508 7.68 39.26 -12.73
N ASP A 509 7.44 38.79 -11.52
CA ASP A 509 6.59 39.42 -10.50
C ASP A 509 7.28 40.68 -9.92
N ASP A 510 6.71 41.84 -10.19
CA ASP A 510 7.26 43.12 -9.73
C ASP A 510 7.16 43.28 -8.21
N THR A 511 6.18 42.62 -7.56
CA THR A 511 6.06 42.60 -6.09
C THR A 511 7.24 41.86 -5.49
N LEU A 512 7.63 40.74 -6.06
CA LEU A 512 8.80 39.99 -5.61
C LEU A 512 10.09 40.77 -5.81
N LYS A 513 10.27 41.42 -6.97
CA LYS A 513 11.46 42.23 -7.26
C LYS A 513 11.62 43.40 -6.30
N ASN A 514 10.54 44.14 -6.06
CA ASN A 514 10.52 45.26 -5.15
C ASN A 514 10.86 44.82 -3.71
N HIS A 515 10.31 43.69 -3.27
CA HIS A 515 10.59 43.14 -1.94
C HIS A 515 12.03 42.62 -1.83
N ALA A 516 12.57 42.02 -2.86
CA ALA A 516 13.95 41.56 -2.92
C ALA A 516 14.94 42.77 -2.88
N GLU A 517 14.64 43.85 -3.63
CA GLU A 517 15.43 45.07 -3.62
C GLU A 517 15.43 45.72 -2.21
N TRP A 518 14.25 45.81 -1.59
CA TRP A 518 14.09 46.30 -0.23
C TRP A 518 14.88 45.46 0.78
N SER A 519 14.82 44.12 0.70
CA SER A 519 15.56 43.19 1.56
C SER A 519 17.07 43.15 1.24
N GLY A 520 17.49 43.76 0.14
CA GLY A 520 18.88 43.78 -0.32
C GLY A 520 19.41 42.45 -0.85
N THR A 521 18.52 41.51 -1.20
CA THR A 521 18.89 40.23 -1.82
C THR A 521 18.90 40.33 -3.35
N ARG A 522 19.83 39.63 -3.99
CA ARG A 522 19.90 39.53 -5.45
C ARG A 522 19.17 38.27 -5.90
N LEU A 523 18.11 38.43 -6.71
CA LEU A 523 17.43 37.32 -7.35
C LEU A 523 18.27 36.73 -8.49
N VAL A 524 18.42 35.42 -8.50
CA VAL A 524 19.19 34.68 -9.49
C VAL A 524 18.31 33.58 -10.10
N ASP A 525 18.23 33.61 -11.43
CA ASP A 525 17.52 32.59 -12.22
C ASP A 525 18.40 31.35 -12.39
N HIS A 526 17.91 30.19 -11.98
CA HIS A 526 18.56 28.90 -12.20
C HIS A 526 17.68 28.00 -13.05
N ARG A 527 18.12 27.75 -14.30
CA ARG A 527 17.44 26.85 -15.24
C ARG A 527 18.18 25.55 -15.38
N THR A 528 17.52 24.45 -15.06
CA THR A 528 18.09 23.10 -15.11
C THR A 528 17.92 22.43 -16.48
N THR A 529 17.03 22.97 -17.34
CA THR A 529 16.78 22.51 -18.70
C THR A 529 16.90 23.67 -19.68
N GLY A 530 17.92 23.67 -20.55
CA GLY A 530 18.04 24.69 -21.62
C GLY A 530 19.44 24.75 -22.24
N GLN A 531 19.52 25.11 -23.51
CA GLN A 531 20.76 25.21 -24.31
C GLN A 531 21.70 26.39 -23.91
N GLY A 532 21.52 26.96 -22.74
CA GLY A 532 22.35 28.03 -22.23
C GLY A 532 23.63 27.50 -21.57
N LYS A 533 24.81 27.97 -22.04
CA LYS A 533 26.16 27.53 -21.62
C LYS A 533 26.55 27.74 -20.15
N ARG A 534 25.65 27.97 -19.20
CA ARG A 534 26.05 28.39 -17.84
C ARG A 534 25.50 27.63 -16.66
N ARG A 535 24.60 26.67 -16.83
CA ARG A 535 24.07 25.91 -15.68
C ARG A 535 23.77 24.49 -16.09
N GLY A 536 24.45 23.53 -15.43
CA GLY A 536 24.42 22.12 -15.77
C GLY A 536 23.04 21.50 -15.51
N ASN A 537 22.76 20.43 -16.21
CA ASN A 537 21.66 19.52 -15.90
C ASN A 537 21.85 18.98 -14.48
N LYS A 538 20.76 18.91 -13.66
CA LYS A 538 20.82 18.34 -12.31
C LYS A 538 21.40 16.92 -12.25
N TRP A 539 21.42 16.23 -13.39
CA TRP A 539 22.00 14.89 -13.58
C TRP A 539 23.41 14.91 -14.18
N ASP A 540 24.00 16.08 -14.36
CA ASP A 540 25.36 16.21 -14.87
C ASP A 540 26.36 15.62 -13.86
N LYS A 541 27.37 14.88 -14.37
CA LYS A 541 28.35 14.22 -13.52
C LYS A 541 29.27 15.21 -12.79
N ASP A 542 29.58 16.33 -13.44
CA ASP A 542 30.58 17.28 -12.97
C ASP A 542 29.97 18.48 -12.25
N PHE A 543 28.75 18.86 -12.59
CA PHE A 543 28.06 20.06 -12.09
C PHE A 543 26.66 19.80 -11.51
N GLY A 544 26.12 18.60 -11.65
CA GLY A 544 24.82 18.23 -11.14
C GLY A 544 24.83 17.97 -9.62
N ILE A 545 23.69 17.56 -9.12
CA ILE A 545 23.47 17.28 -7.70
C ILE A 545 24.50 16.26 -7.16
N GLY A 546 24.82 15.22 -7.96
CA GLY A 546 25.77 14.18 -7.56
C GLY A 546 27.19 14.70 -7.28
N SER A 547 27.60 15.77 -7.94
CA SER A 547 28.94 16.36 -7.73
C SER A 547 29.16 16.93 -6.33
N MET A 548 28.07 17.27 -5.62
CA MET A 548 28.14 17.77 -4.26
C MET A 548 28.64 16.71 -3.25
N ALA A 549 28.57 15.44 -3.57
CA ALA A 549 29.12 14.38 -2.70
C ALA A 549 30.60 14.58 -2.38
N THR A 550 31.37 15.17 -3.30
CA THR A 550 32.78 15.52 -3.06
C THR A 550 32.94 16.56 -1.95
N LEU A 551 32.00 17.51 -1.79
CA LEU A 551 32.01 18.50 -0.71
C LEU A 551 31.81 17.84 0.66
N PHE A 552 30.94 16.86 0.75
CA PHE A 552 30.73 16.07 1.96
C PHE A 552 31.96 15.25 2.32
N HIS A 553 32.58 14.59 1.34
CA HIS A 553 33.85 13.86 1.55
C HIS A 553 34.96 14.76 2.07
N SER A 554 35.07 15.98 1.51
CA SER A 554 36.07 16.95 1.90
C SER A 554 35.78 17.68 3.23
N GLY A 555 34.62 17.41 3.85
CA GLY A 555 34.21 18.07 5.09
C GLY A 555 33.84 19.55 4.92
N LEU A 556 33.43 19.92 3.71
CA LEU A 556 33.03 21.30 3.35
C LEU A 556 31.55 21.58 3.51
N VAL A 557 30.78 20.61 4.04
CA VAL A 557 29.37 20.77 4.38
C VAL A 557 29.14 20.47 5.85
N CYS A 558 28.43 21.36 6.55
CA CYS A 558 28.10 21.24 7.97
C CYS A 558 26.58 21.27 8.16
N PHE A 559 26.11 20.36 9.01
CA PHE A 559 24.72 20.30 9.45
C PHE A 559 24.64 20.61 10.94
N PRO A 560 24.01 21.74 11.35
CA PRO A 560 23.81 22.08 12.75
C PRO A 560 23.09 20.95 13.48
N SER A 561 23.58 20.58 14.65
CA SER A 561 23.06 19.48 15.44
C SER A 561 23.22 19.64 16.95
N ALA A 562 23.25 20.90 17.42
CA ALA A 562 23.35 21.20 18.84
C ALA A 562 22.17 20.64 19.64
N THR A 563 20.98 20.56 19.03
CA THR A 563 19.79 20.00 19.65
C THR A 563 19.18 18.89 18.80
N VAL A 564 18.27 18.10 19.40
CA VAL A 564 17.49 17.07 18.68
C VAL A 564 16.54 17.72 17.67
N GLU A 565 16.01 18.88 18.00
CA GLU A 565 15.12 19.67 17.14
C GLU A 565 15.84 20.15 15.88
N ASP A 566 17.11 20.51 15.97
CA ASP A 566 17.94 20.91 14.82
C ASP A 566 18.03 19.74 13.81
N LYS A 567 18.35 18.54 14.32
CA LYS A 567 18.40 17.33 13.48
C LYS A 567 17.06 17.00 12.84
N ALA A 568 15.98 17.07 13.63
CA ALA A 568 14.64 16.78 13.14
C ALA A 568 14.20 17.75 12.03
N LYS A 569 14.59 19.02 12.13
CA LYS A 569 14.28 20.02 11.11
C LYS A 569 15.05 19.79 9.81
N LEU A 570 16.25 19.22 9.88
CA LEU A 570 17.08 18.88 8.71
C LEU A 570 16.68 17.54 8.05
N ALA A 571 15.85 16.73 8.71
CA ALA A 571 15.46 15.41 8.21
C ALA A 571 14.92 15.41 6.75
N PRO A 572 14.09 16.37 6.28
CA PRO A 572 13.63 16.36 4.89
C PRO A 572 14.77 16.48 3.86
N LEU A 573 15.84 17.20 4.16
CA LEU A 573 17.01 17.32 3.29
C LEU A 573 17.85 16.04 3.33
N VAL A 574 18.04 15.47 4.51
CA VAL A 574 18.77 14.21 4.72
C VAL A 574 18.07 13.07 3.98
N ASP A 575 16.74 12.97 4.11
CA ASP A 575 15.93 11.98 3.40
C ASP A 575 16.07 12.10 1.87
N ASP A 576 16.00 13.33 1.33
CA ASP A 576 16.18 13.57 -0.10
C ASP A 576 17.58 13.13 -0.58
N MET A 577 18.62 13.38 0.24
CA MET A 577 20.00 12.97 -0.08
C MET A 577 20.19 11.46 -0.06
N LEU A 578 19.66 10.77 0.96
CA LEU A 578 19.82 9.33 1.12
C LEU A 578 19.16 8.52 -0.02
N VAL A 579 18.12 9.08 -0.63
CA VAL A 579 17.41 8.43 -1.74
C VAL A 579 17.82 8.94 -3.13
N PHE A 580 18.74 9.93 -3.20
CA PHE A 580 19.23 10.42 -4.48
C PHE A 580 20.22 9.42 -5.12
N PRO A 581 20.13 9.12 -6.43
CA PRO A 581 19.34 9.81 -7.47
C PRO A 581 17.92 9.23 -7.73
N TRP A 582 17.44 8.35 -6.92
CA TRP A 582 16.35 7.41 -7.21
C TRP A 582 14.94 7.93 -6.91
N SER A 583 14.79 8.92 -6.02
CA SER A 583 13.49 9.52 -5.74
C SER A 583 13.16 10.62 -6.75
N LYS A 584 11.87 10.73 -7.12
CA LYS A 584 11.34 11.88 -7.87
C LYS A 584 11.10 13.10 -6.99
N VAL A 585 11.07 12.93 -5.67
CA VAL A 585 10.83 13.98 -4.69
C VAL A 585 12.16 14.35 -4.05
N GLN A 586 12.75 15.42 -4.51
CA GLN A 586 14.10 15.88 -4.14
C GLN A 586 14.16 17.40 -3.95
N ASP A 587 13.01 18.03 -3.60
CA ASP A 587 12.87 19.48 -3.65
C ASP A 587 13.81 20.19 -2.66
N ALA A 588 14.03 19.62 -1.43
CA ALA A 588 14.98 20.18 -0.48
C ALA A 588 16.42 20.02 -0.97
N LEU A 589 16.74 18.89 -1.61
CA LEU A 589 18.06 18.66 -2.20
C LEU A 589 18.30 19.55 -3.43
N ILE A 590 17.28 19.80 -4.26
CA ILE A 590 17.37 20.74 -5.38
C ILE A 590 17.59 22.16 -4.84
N ALA A 591 16.82 22.59 -3.83
CA ALA A 591 17.01 23.88 -3.20
C ALA A 591 18.43 24.05 -2.63
N PHE A 592 18.98 23.01 -1.96
CA PHE A 592 20.35 22.99 -1.49
C PHE A 592 21.37 23.11 -2.65
N TRP A 593 21.16 22.34 -3.72
CA TRP A 593 22.03 22.34 -4.90
C TRP A 593 22.07 23.68 -5.61
N VAL A 594 20.92 24.34 -5.83
CA VAL A 594 20.88 25.65 -6.50
C VAL A 594 21.53 26.73 -5.66
N ALA A 595 21.38 26.68 -4.32
CA ALA A 595 22.08 27.58 -3.41
C ALA A 595 23.61 27.36 -3.48
N ASN A 596 24.06 26.11 -3.44
CA ASN A 596 25.48 25.76 -3.54
C ASN A 596 26.10 26.21 -4.85
N GLY A 597 25.33 26.22 -5.96
CA GLY A 597 25.81 26.68 -7.27
C GLY A 597 26.30 28.14 -7.26
N GLU A 598 25.71 29.02 -6.46
CA GLU A 598 26.19 30.41 -6.31
C GLU A 598 27.35 30.51 -5.33
N CYS A 599 27.54 29.59 -4.36
CA CYS A 599 28.72 29.54 -3.53
C CYS A 599 30.03 29.31 -4.29
N ASN A 600 29.95 28.63 -5.45
CA ASN A 600 31.10 28.33 -6.32
C ASN A 600 31.23 29.32 -7.51
N GLY A 601 30.31 30.26 -7.67
CA GLY A 601 30.20 31.09 -8.86
C GLY A 601 31.01 32.38 -8.78
N LYS A 602 31.41 32.90 -9.97
CA LYS A 602 32.04 34.20 -10.13
C LYS A 602 31.24 35.39 -9.59
N GLY A 603 29.93 35.16 -9.28
CA GLY A 603 29.04 36.17 -8.68
C GLY A 603 29.47 36.62 -7.26
N LEU A 604 30.02 35.71 -6.45
CA LEU A 604 30.51 36.01 -5.11
C LEU A 604 31.75 36.94 -5.11
N PHE A 605 32.63 36.81 -6.12
CA PHE A 605 33.80 37.69 -6.26
C PHE A 605 33.44 39.12 -6.70
N GLN A 606 32.19 39.40 -7.10
CA GLN A 606 31.70 40.75 -7.42
C GLN A 606 30.93 41.40 -6.26
N VAL A 607 30.73 40.67 -5.15
CA VAL A 607 30.14 41.23 -3.93
C VAL A 607 31.25 41.97 -3.19
N ASP A 608 31.17 43.29 -3.23
CA ASP A 608 32.05 44.16 -2.44
C ASP A 608 31.70 43.95 -0.96
N MET A 609 32.51 43.13 -0.27
CA MET A 609 32.29 42.76 1.13
C MET A 609 32.27 44.01 2.04
N ASP A 610 33.04 45.06 1.69
CA ASP A 610 33.01 46.33 2.43
C ASP A 610 31.65 47.03 2.31
N LYS A 611 30.96 46.89 1.17
CA LYS A 611 29.57 47.38 1.02
C LYS A 611 28.53 46.52 1.72
N VAL A 612 28.74 45.20 1.82
CA VAL A 612 27.88 44.30 2.60
C VAL A 612 28.02 44.60 4.08
N VAL A 613 29.24 44.77 4.58
CA VAL A 613 29.55 45.12 5.97
C VAL A 613 29.12 46.58 6.28
N ALA A 614 29.36 47.54 5.38
CA ALA A 614 28.96 48.95 5.57
C ALA A 614 27.44 49.13 5.64
N ARG A 615 26.68 48.32 4.87
CA ARG A 615 25.20 48.32 4.93
C ARG A 615 24.63 47.65 6.20
N ARG A 616 25.40 46.76 6.88
CA ARG A 616 25.04 46.20 8.19
C ARG A 616 25.01 47.29 9.30
N ASN A 617 25.69 48.42 9.14
CA ASN A 617 25.79 49.49 10.11
C ASN A 617 24.76 50.63 9.96
N ILE A 618 23.69 50.46 9.18
CA ILE A 618 22.62 51.47 9.10
C ILE A 618 21.69 51.28 10.32
N PRO A 619 21.54 52.31 11.19
CA PRO A 619 20.72 52.17 12.40
C PRO A 619 19.26 51.91 12.07
N PRO A 620 18.53 51.14 12.91
CA PRO A 620 17.12 50.80 12.72
C PRO A 620 16.15 51.97 12.56
N ILE A 621 16.53 53.15 13.06
CA ILE A 621 15.70 54.37 13.06
C ILE A 621 15.42 54.93 11.67
N ILE A 622 16.15 54.54 10.63
CA ILE A 622 15.90 55.00 9.26
C ILE A 622 14.89 54.05 8.53
N GLN A 623 14.70 52.84 9.01
CA GLN A 623 13.75 51.89 8.45
C GLN A 623 12.30 52.33 8.68
N ASP A 624 11.96 52.88 9.85
CA ASP A 624 10.59 53.32 10.15
C ASP A 624 10.08 54.50 9.33
N ARG A 625 10.98 55.35 8.78
CA ARG A 625 10.57 56.50 7.95
C ARG A 625 10.23 56.15 6.51
N MET A 626 10.63 54.98 5.99
CA MET A 626 10.23 54.53 4.66
C MET A 626 8.83 53.93 4.63
N PHE A 627 8.35 53.35 5.75
CA PHE A 627 7.00 52.79 5.86
C PHE A 627 5.87 53.84 5.86
N LEU A 628 6.17 55.08 6.19
CA LEU A 628 5.15 56.16 6.31
C LEU A 628 4.97 56.99 5.02
N ARG A 629 5.67 56.69 3.91
CA ARG A 629 5.53 57.41 2.66
C ARG A 629 4.65 56.72 1.61
N ASN A 630 4.18 55.52 1.86
CA ASN A 630 3.31 54.76 0.91
C ASN A 630 1.98 54.35 1.60
N ARG A 631 1.35 55.28 2.34
CA ARG A 631 -0.09 55.24 2.66
C ARG A 631 -0.81 56.37 1.98
#